data_1ca1b15d509584fb966a495fc5fe9344
#
_entry.id   1ca1b15d509584fb966a495fc5fe9344
#
_cell.length_a   1.000
_cell.length_b   1.000
_cell.length_c   1.000
_cell.angle_alpha   90.00
_cell.angle_beta   90.00
_cell.angle_gamma   90.00
#
_symmetry.space_group_name_H-M   'P 1'
#
loop_
_entity.id
_entity.type
_entity.pdbx_description
1 polymer ?
#
loop_
_entity_poly.entity_id
_entity_poly.type
_entity_poly.pdbx_seq_one_letter_code
_entity_poly.pdbx_strand_id
1 'polypeptide(L)'
;MHVIEQKCLFQKHCSSWAWLQLPAETIGSRFGEIPRGLPTPQAPQLSWALVLQLLPSALSFTLLGGVESLLSAKVADSMSGRKHRSNMELVAQGLANIVSALFGGISVTGTIARTATNIRAGAISPLSGMMHALFVLLFMLVAA
;
A
#
# COMPACT_ATOMS: atom_id res chain seq x y z
N MET A 1 21.72 5.12 -25.06
CA MET A 1 21.00 6.07 -25.88
C MET A 1 19.54 5.64 -26.15
N HIS A 2 19.23 4.38 -26.40
CA HIS A 2 17.87 3.88 -26.62
C HIS A 2 16.90 3.98 -25.42
N VAL A 3 17.39 3.93 -24.21
CA VAL A 3 16.54 3.98 -22.98
C VAL A 3 15.95 5.37 -22.74
N ILE A 4 16.64 6.41 -23.20
CA ILE A 4 16.17 7.80 -23.03
C ILE A 4 15.04 8.12 -24.02
N GLU A 5 15.09 7.56 -25.23
CA GLU A 5 14.03 7.73 -26.22
C GLU A 5 12.73 7.03 -25.85
N GLN A 6 12.79 5.83 -25.24
CA GLN A 6 11.59 5.13 -24.77
C GLN A 6 10.90 5.87 -23.61
N LYS A 7 11.66 6.51 -22.72
CA LYS A 7 11.11 7.35 -21.65
C LYS A 7 10.36 8.56 -22.21
N CYS A 8 10.92 9.17 -23.25
CA CYS A 8 10.28 10.32 -23.91
C CYS A 8 8.97 9.94 -24.62
N LEU A 9 8.88 8.73 -25.19
CA LEU A 9 7.68 8.23 -25.84
C LEU A 9 6.57 7.87 -24.86
N PHE A 10 6.91 7.25 -23.71
CA PHE A 10 5.94 6.93 -22.66
C PHE A 10 5.41 8.21 -21.98
N GLN A 11 6.28 9.18 -21.75
CA GLN A 11 5.91 10.48 -21.22
C GLN A 11 5.04 11.29 -22.22
N LYS A 12 5.28 11.16 -23.53
CA LYS A 12 4.43 11.76 -24.57
C LYS A 12 3.05 11.09 -24.67
N HIS A 13 2.91 9.79 -24.42
CA HIS A 13 1.60 9.10 -24.46
C HIS A 13 0.78 9.33 -23.19
N CYS A 14 1.39 9.54 -22.03
CA CYS A 14 0.68 10.05 -20.84
C CYS A 14 0.24 11.50 -21.00
N SER A 15 0.83 12.26 -21.91
CA SER A 15 0.49 13.67 -22.17
C SER A 15 -0.65 13.86 -23.19
N SER A 16 -1.38 12.81 -23.59
CA SER A 16 -2.62 12.99 -24.39
C SER A 16 -3.68 13.82 -23.65
N TRP A 17 -3.55 13.99 -22.35
CA TRP A 17 -4.30 14.99 -21.57
C TRP A 17 -3.84 16.43 -21.80
N ALA A 18 -2.64 16.63 -22.38
CA ALA A 18 -2.13 17.94 -22.75
C ALA A 18 -2.95 18.60 -23.88
N TRP A 19 -3.67 17.81 -24.66
CA TRP A 19 -4.57 18.32 -25.69
C TRP A 19 -5.79 19.05 -25.13
N LEU A 20 -6.16 18.79 -23.88
CA LEU A 20 -7.28 19.44 -23.20
C LEU A 20 -6.87 20.70 -22.45
N GLN A 21 -5.60 21.14 -22.52
CA GLN A 21 -5.08 22.32 -21.80
C GLN A 21 -5.48 22.39 -20.31
N LEU A 22 -5.78 21.25 -19.72
CA LEU A 22 -5.99 21.19 -18.28
C LEU A 22 -4.62 21.25 -17.60
N PRO A 23 -4.39 22.15 -16.65
CA PRO A 23 -3.16 22.22 -15.87
C PRO A 23 -3.14 21.04 -14.89
N ALA A 24 -2.96 19.82 -15.40
CA ALA A 24 -2.82 18.63 -14.58
C ALA A 24 -1.36 18.56 -14.12
N GLU A 25 -1.12 18.95 -12.89
CA GLU A 25 0.17 18.71 -12.24
C GLU A 25 0.37 17.20 -12.08
N THR A 26 1.45 16.68 -12.61
CA THR A 26 1.82 15.28 -12.40
C THR A 26 2.47 15.11 -11.01
N ILE A 27 2.38 13.90 -10.46
CA ILE A 27 3.04 13.58 -9.17
C ILE A 27 4.53 13.89 -9.25
N GLY A 28 5.17 13.59 -10.38
CA GLY A 28 6.59 13.87 -10.61
C GLY A 28 6.94 15.36 -10.63
N SER A 29 6.05 16.24 -11.13
CA SER A 29 6.28 17.69 -11.15
C SER A 29 6.13 18.33 -9.76
N ARG A 30 5.29 17.76 -8.90
CA ARG A 30 4.96 18.32 -7.59
C ARG A 30 5.79 17.74 -6.44
N PHE A 31 6.14 16.45 -6.52
CA PHE A 31 6.81 15.72 -5.43
C PHE A 31 8.22 15.22 -5.82
N GLY A 32 8.68 15.49 -7.06
CA GLY A 32 9.94 14.98 -7.57
C GLY A 32 9.84 13.57 -8.17
N GLU A 33 10.97 13.05 -8.62
CA GLU A 33 11.02 11.71 -9.22
C GLU A 33 10.70 10.63 -8.17
N ILE A 34 9.88 9.64 -8.56
CA ILE A 34 9.58 8.48 -7.73
C ILE A 34 10.89 7.70 -7.52
N PRO A 35 11.27 7.37 -6.28
CA PRO A 35 12.50 6.62 -6.02
C PRO A 35 12.44 5.24 -6.71
N ARG A 36 13.50 4.93 -7.48
CA ARG A 36 13.60 3.69 -8.28
C ARG A 36 14.04 2.46 -7.51
N GLY A 37 14.10 2.53 -6.21
CA GLY A 37 14.57 1.45 -5.37
C GLY A 37 13.72 1.28 -4.11
N LEU A 38 13.83 0.10 -3.51
CA LEU A 38 13.29 -0.09 -2.16
C LEU A 38 14.06 0.81 -1.19
N PRO A 39 13.36 1.55 -0.30
CA PRO A 39 14.03 2.32 0.74
C PRO A 39 14.87 1.38 1.61
N THR A 40 16.05 1.84 2.03
CA THR A 40 16.87 1.09 2.97
C THR A 40 16.17 1.04 4.31
N PRO A 41 16.15 -0.13 4.98
CA PRO A 41 15.56 -0.23 6.30
C PRO A 41 16.29 0.68 7.28
N GLN A 42 15.55 1.53 7.97
CA GLN A 42 16.06 2.46 8.96
C GLN A 42 15.38 2.20 10.30
N ALA A 43 16.18 1.97 11.33
CA ALA A 43 15.62 1.87 12.67
C ALA A 43 15.16 3.27 13.12
N PRO A 44 13.88 3.44 13.50
CA PRO A 44 13.42 4.71 14.03
C PRO A 44 14.18 5.07 15.31
N GLN A 45 14.58 6.33 15.44
CA GLN A 45 15.20 6.82 16.69
C GLN A 45 14.09 6.97 17.75
N LEU A 46 14.00 5.97 18.61
CA LEU A 46 13.02 5.94 19.70
C LEU A 46 13.61 6.65 20.94
N SER A 47 13.03 7.80 21.27
CA SER A 47 13.22 8.46 22.57
C SER A 47 12.04 8.16 23.47
N TRP A 48 12.28 7.94 24.77
CA TRP A 48 11.20 7.68 25.74
C TRP A 48 10.15 8.80 25.75
N ALA A 49 10.58 10.04 25.65
CA ALA A 49 9.69 11.19 25.55
C ALA A 49 8.80 11.14 24.31
N LEU A 50 9.36 10.76 23.15
CA LEU A 50 8.64 10.61 21.91
C LEU A 50 7.59 9.50 21.98
N VAL A 51 7.93 8.36 22.61
CA VAL A 51 7.00 7.23 22.80
C VAL A 51 5.79 7.67 23.62
N LEU A 52 5.99 8.37 24.73
CA LEU A 52 4.90 8.86 25.58
C LEU A 52 4.01 9.87 24.86
N GLN A 53 4.60 10.74 24.05
CA GLN A 53 3.86 11.74 23.26
C GLN A 53 3.01 11.10 22.16
N LEU A 54 3.52 10.05 21.50
CA LEU A 54 2.84 9.37 20.40
C LEU A 54 1.86 8.28 20.84
N LEU A 55 1.94 7.84 22.09
CA LEU A 55 1.14 6.72 22.62
C LEU A 55 -0.37 6.88 22.38
N PRO A 56 -1.02 8.05 22.65
CA PRO A 56 -2.45 8.21 22.40
C PRO A 56 -2.82 8.03 20.92
N SER A 57 -2.01 8.59 20.03
CA SER A 57 -2.23 8.45 18.59
C SER A 57 -2.01 7.01 18.14
N ALA A 58 -0.96 6.36 18.63
CA ALA A 58 -0.67 4.96 18.31
C ALA A 58 -1.80 4.01 18.75
N LEU A 59 -2.37 4.22 19.93
CA LEU A 59 -3.52 3.46 20.42
C LEU A 59 -4.74 3.67 19.52
N SER A 60 -5.03 4.91 19.13
CA SER A 60 -6.14 5.24 18.23
C SER A 60 -5.99 4.56 16.88
N PHE A 61 -4.80 4.62 16.26
CA PHE A 61 -4.51 3.95 14.99
C PHE A 61 -4.56 2.42 15.11
N THR A 62 -4.09 1.86 16.21
CA THR A 62 -4.13 0.41 16.45
C THR A 62 -5.57 -0.10 16.57
N LEU A 63 -6.41 0.60 17.33
CA LEU A 63 -7.82 0.26 17.47
C LEU A 63 -8.56 0.39 16.13
N LEU A 64 -8.39 1.52 15.44
CA LEU A 64 -9.03 1.77 14.16
C LEU A 64 -8.61 0.72 13.13
N GLY A 65 -7.32 0.51 12.96
CA GLY A 65 -6.77 -0.46 12.01
C GLY A 65 -7.17 -1.89 12.32
N GLY A 66 -7.22 -2.26 13.61
CA GLY A 66 -7.68 -3.57 14.06
C GLY A 66 -9.16 -3.81 13.72
N VAL A 67 -10.02 -2.85 14.01
CA VAL A 67 -11.45 -2.92 13.69
C VAL A 67 -11.67 -3.01 12.19
N GLU A 68 -10.97 -2.18 11.40
CA GLU A 68 -11.08 -2.15 9.95
C GLU A 68 -10.62 -3.47 9.32
N SER A 69 -9.49 -4.03 9.77
CA SER A 69 -8.99 -5.32 9.30
C SER A 69 -9.97 -6.45 9.61
N LEU A 70 -10.50 -6.52 10.83
CA LEU A 70 -11.49 -7.53 11.21
C LEU A 70 -12.81 -7.39 10.46
N LEU A 71 -13.26 -6.16 10.18
CA LEU A 71 -14.45 -5.93 9.35
C LEU A 71 -14.20 -6.40 7.92
N SER A 72 -13.05 -6.12 7.35
CA SER A 72 -12.65 -6.59 6.03
C SER A 72 -12.66 -8.12 5.95
N ALA A 73 -12.07 -8.78 6.96
CA ALA A 73 -12.07 -10.23 7.06
C ALA A 73 -13.49 -10.81 7.23
N LYS A 74 -14.35 -10.15 7.99
CA LYS A 74 -15.75 -10.55 8.18
C LYS A 74 -16.56 -10.45 6.90
N VAL A 75 -16.35 -9.40 6.11
CA VAL A 75 -16.96 -9.25 4.78
C VAL A 75 -16.46 -10.36 3.85
N ALA A 76 -15.16 -10.66 3.88
CA ALA A 76 -14.61 -11.78 3.12
C ALA A 76 -15.26 -13.12 3.48
N ASP A 77 -15.45 -13.39 4.76
CA ASP A 77 -16.15 -14.59 5.23
C ASP A 77 -17.58 -14.70 4.69
N SER A 78 -18.33 -13.60 4.79
CA SER A 78 -19.73 -13.58 4.33
C SER A 78 -19.85 -13.81 2.82
N MET A 79 -18.85 -13.37 2.06
CA MET A 79 -18.85 -13.53 0.60
C MET A 79 -18.30 -14.88 0.13
N SER A 80 -17.34 -15.45 0.86
CA SER A 80 -16.64 -16.68 0.47
C SER A 80 -17.19 -17.93 1.14
N GLY A 81 -18.04 -17.79 2.18
CA GLY A 81 -18.52 -18.89 3.00
C GLY A 81 -17.46 -19.52 3.92
N ARG A 82 -16.30 -18.92 4.03
CA ARG A 82 -15.18 -19.37 4.89
C ARG A 82 -15.17 -18.61 6.21
N LYS A 83 -14.40 -19.12 7.17
CA LYS A 83 -14.17 -18.45 8.46
C LYS A 83 -12.70 -18.07 8.59
N HIS A 84 -12.43 -16.80 8.86
CA HIS A 84 -11.08 -16.33 9.16
C HIS A 84 -10.70 -16.63 10.63
N ARG A 85 -9.41 -16.57 10.92
CA ARG A 85 -8.87 -16.64 12.28
C ARG A 85 -8.53 -15.22 12.74
N SER A 86 -9.43 -14.58 13.51
CA SER A 86 -9.31 -13.17 13.92
C SER A 86 -7.97 -12.83 14.60
N ASN A 87 -7.47 -13.73 15.47
CA ASN A 87 -6.20 -13.51 16.15
C ASN A 87 -5.02 -13.50 15.16
N MET A 88 -5.02 -14.41 14.18
CA MET A 88 -3.95 -14.47 13.18
C MET A 88 -3.99 -13.26 12.24
N GLU A 89 -5.18 -12.76 11.93
CA GLU A 89 -5.36 -11.54 11.15
C GLU A 89 -4.74 -10.33 11.85
N LEU A 90 -5.02 -10.14 13.14
CA LEU A 90 -4.44 -9.05 13.94
C LEU A 90 -2.92 -9.17 14.07
N VAL A 91 -2.40 -10.39 14.27
CA VAL A 91 -0.94 -10.63 14.32
C VAL A 91 -0.29 -10.30 12.99
N ALA A 92 -0.87 -10.76 11.87
CA ALA A 92 -0.37 -10.48 10.53
C ALA A 92 -0.39 -8.96 10.25
N GLN A 93 -1.47 -8.28 10.62
CA GLN A 93 -1.62 -6.83 10.49
C GLN A 93 -0.55 -6.07 11.31
N GLY A 94 -0.32 -6.49 12.55
CA GLY A 94 0.72 -5.91 13.41
C GLY A 94 2.12 -6.09 12.83
N LEU A 95 2.43 -7.30 12.36
CA LEU A 95 3.72 -7.59 11.73
C LEU A 95 3.93 -6.79 10.45
N ALA A 96 2.90 -6.67 9.61
CA ALA A 96 2.95 -5.86 8.39
C ALA A 96 3.26 -4.38 8.70
N ASN A 97 2.64 -3.83 9.76
CA ASN A 97 2.88 -2.46 10.19
C ASN A 97 4.29 -2.25 10.75
N ILE A 98 4.85 -3.21 11.50
CA ILE A 98 6.24 -3.16 11.97
C ILE A 98 7.20 -3.15 10.78
N VAL A 99 7.01 -4.04 9.83
CA VAL A 99 7.84 -4.09 8.62
C VAL A 99 7.71 -2.80 7.82
N SER A 100 6.48 -2.29 7.61
CA SER A 100 6.26 -1.01 6.92
C SER A 100 7.03 0.14 7.60
N ALA A 101 6.97 0.24 8.92
CA ALA A 101 7.68 1.28 9.67
C ALA A 101 9.21 1.19 9.53
N LEU A 102 9.78 -0.02 9.49
CA LEU A 102 11.22 -0.23 9.27
C LEU A 102 11.70 0.25 7.89
N PHE A 103 10.83 0.21 6.90
CA PHE A 103 11.09 0.74 5.56
C PHE A 103 10.61 2.19 5.36
N GLY A 104 10.31 2.91 6.44
CA GLY A 104 9.84 4.29 6.37
C GLY A 104 8.44 4.45 5.77
N GLY A 105 7.67 3.36 5.71
CA GLY A 105 6.31 3.38 5.22
C GLY A 105 5.29 3.90 6.25
N ILE A 106 4.10 4.21 5.76
CA ILE A 106 2.96 4.57 6.60
C ILE A 106 2.25 3.33 7.14
N SER A 107 1.42 3.50 8.17
CA SER A 107 0.58 2.41 8.70
C SER A 107 -0.41 1.93 7.64
N VAL A 108 -0.59 0.61 7.57
CA VAL A 108 -1.46 -0.08 6.60
C VAL A 108 -2.54 -0.86 7.31
N THR A 109 -3.69 -1.04 6.67
CA THR A 109 -4.81 -1.84 7.17
C THR A 109 -5.56 -2.54 6.04
N GLY A 110 -6.41 -3.50 6.39
CA GLY A 110 -7.26 -4.20 5.43
C GLY A 110 -8.33 -3.28 4.84
N THR A 111 -8.57 -3.37 3.54
CA THR A 111 -9.56 -2.54 2.84
C THR A 111 -10.74 -3.37 2.38
N ILE A 112 -11.94 -3.08 2.87
CA ILE A 112 -13.18 -3.82 2.58
C ILE A 112 -13.46 -3.84 1.07
N ALA A 113 -13.39 -2.69 0.40
CA ALA A 113 -13.71 -2.57 -1.02
C ALA A 113 -12.76 -3.43 -1.90
N ARG A 114 -11.46 -3.39 -1.62
CA ARG A 114 -10.47 -4.19 -2.35
C ARG A 114 -10.66 -5.68 -2.10
N THR A 115 -10.91 -6.08 -0.84
CA THR A 115 -11.19 -7.47 -0.46
C THR A 115 -12.43 -7.99 -1.17
N ALA A 116 -13.54 -7.24 -1.15
CA ALA A 116 -14.77 -7.61 -1.83
C ALA A 116 -14.60 -7.74 -3.36
N THR A 117 -13.88 -6.80 -3.98
CA THR A 117 -13.60 -6.84 -5.42
C THR A 117 -12.76 -8.06 -5.78
N ASN A 118 -11.73 -8.38 -4.97
CA ASN A 118 -10.86 -9.52 -5.20
C ASN A 118 -11.63 -10.85 -5.12
N ILE A 119 -12.53 -11.00 -4.14
CA ILE A 119 -13.39 -12.19 -4.00
C ILE A 119 -14.38 -12.31 -5.17
N ARG A 120 -15.00 -11.20 -5.60
CA ARG A 120 -15.87 -11.16 -6.77
C ARG A 120 -15.15 -11.53 -8.07
N ALA A 121 -13.86 -11.21 -8.15
CA ALA A 121 -13.00 -11.61 -9.27
C ALA A 121 -12.58 -13.08 -9.21
N GLY A 122 -13.03 -13.86 -8.22
CA GLY A 122 -12.78 -15.30 -8.09
C GLY A 122 -11.56 -15.66 -7.25
N ALA A 123 -11.02 -14.74 -6.46
CA ALA A 123 -9.88 -15.05 -5.57
C ALA A 123 -10.32 -15.97 -4.43
N ILE A 124 -9.65 -17.12 -4.32
CA ILE A 124 -9.95 -18.17 -3.33
C ILE A 124 -8.88 -18.20 -2.23
N SER A 125 -7.70 -17.62 -2.47
CA SER A 125 -6.55 -17.72 -1.57
C SER A 125 -5.84 -16.38 -1.39
N PRO A 126 -5.05 -16.22 -0.33
CA PRO A 126 -4.23 -15.02 -0.10
C PRO A 126 -3.16 -14.80 -1.19
N LEU A 127 -2.91 -15.80 -2.04
CA LEU A 127 -1.97 -15.72 -3.15
C LEU A 127 -2.30 -14.57 -4.11
N SER A 128 -3.58 -14.28 -4.31
CA SER A 128 -4.02 -13.15 -5.13
C SER A 128 -3.51 -11.81 -4.60
N GLY A 129 -3.56 -11.58 -3.29
CA GLY A 129 -3.00 -10.39 -2.64
C GLY A 129 -1.48 -10.31 -2.76
N MET A 130 -0.78 -11.44 -2.60
CA MET A 130 0.67 -11.52 -2.76
C MET A 130 1.09 -11.21 -4.20
N MET A 131 0.40 -11.77 -5.19
CA MET A 131 0.65 -11.49 -6.60
C MET A 131 0.38 -10.02 -6.94
N HIS A 132 -0.69 -9.44 -6.39
CA HIS A 132 -0.96 -8.02 -6.56
C HIS A 132 0.19 -7.15 -6.03
N ALA A 133 0.70 -7.44 -4.84
CA ALA A 133 1.83 -6.71 -4.26
C ALA A 133 3.09 -6.85 -5.12
N LEU A 134 3.36 -8.06 -5.63
CA LEU A 134 4.49 -8.32 -6.53
C LEU A 134 4.36 -7.52 -7.84
N PHE A 135 3.18 -7.50 -8.46
CA PHE A 135 2.95 -6.73 -9.68
C PHE A 135 3.10 -5.23 -9.46
N VAL A 136 2.61 -4.70 -8.34
CA VAL A 136 2.80 -3.28 -7.99
C VAL A 136 4.28 -2.97 -7.82
N LEU A 137 5.04 -3.83 -7.14
CA LEU A 137 6.49 -3.68 -6.98
C LEU A 137 7.22 -3.71 -8.33
N LEU A 138 6.91 -4.69 -9.18
CA LEU A 138 7.50 -4.80 -10.52
C LEU A 138 7.18 -3.57 -11.37
N PHE A 139 5.93 -3.12 -11.34
CA PHE A 139 5.51 -1.93 -12.08
C PHE A 139 6.25 -0.68 -11.59
N MET A 140 6.43 -0.53 -10.28
CA MET A 140 7.18 0.57 -9.71
C MET A 140 8.66 0.55 -10.15
N LEU A 141 9.28 -0.63 -10.20
CA LEU A 141 10.69 -0.77 -10.62
C LEU A 141 10.90 -0.52 -12.13
N VAL A 142 9.90 -0.86 -12.96
CA VAL A 142 9.99 -0.74 -14.42
C VAL A 142 9.52 0.63 -14.92
N ALA A 143 8.49 1.20 -14.31
CA ALA A 143 7.82 2.43 -14.77
C ALA A 143 8.26 3.70 -14.02
N ALA A 144 9.11 3.59 -13.00
CA ALA A 144 9.65 4.73 -12.22
C ALA A 144 10.88 5.35 -12.87
#